data_d7b5e17a82961582c47c63db9eede87d
#
_entry.id   d7b5e17a82961582c47c63db9eede87d
#
_cell.length_a   1.000
_cell.length_b   1.000
_cell.length_c   1.000
_cell.angle_alpha   90.00
_cell.angle_beta   90.00
_cell.angle_gamma   90.00
#
_symmetry.space_group_name_H-M   'P 1'
#
loop_
_entity.id
_entity.type
_entity.pdbx_description
1 polymer ?
#
loop_
_entity_poly.entity_id
_entity_poly.type
_entity_poly.pdbx_seq_one_letter_code
_entity_poly.pdbx_strand_id
1 'polypeptide(L)'
;EILAISGQPGLYKYVAQSTNGVIVESLLDGRRMNASANAKVSALSEISMFTEGEDIALADVFTKIYAHTGGKEAISPKEAPEKLKAAFAEVLPEYDRDRVHVSDMKKCFAWYNILVRAGFTEFKLPSEAE
;
A
#
# COMPACT_ATOMS: atom_id res chain seq x y z
N GLU A 1 5.86 8.47 -8.37
CA GLU A 1 4.99 8.47 -7.19
C GLU A 1 3.91 7.41 -7.35
N ILE A 2 3.63 6.69 -6.29
CA ILE A 2 2.65 5.60 -6.31
C ILE A 2 1.34 6.09 -5.70
N LEU A 3 0.25 5.82 -6.39
CA LEU A 3 -1.07 6.30 -6.01
C LEU A 3 -2.04 5.14 -5.78
N ALA A 4 -2.95 5.34 -4.83
CA ALA A 4 -4.09 4.44 -4.61
C ALA A 4 -5.35 5.20 -4.95
N ILE A 5 -6.23 4.59 -5.74
CA ILE A 5 -7.48 5.20 -6.16
C ILE A 5 -8.63 4.50 -5.46
N SER A 6 -9.48 5.28 -4.78
CA SER A 6 -10.63 4.75 -4.05
C SER A 6 -11.56 4.00 -5.00
N GLY A 7 -11.95 2.79 -4.62
CA GLY A 7 -12.84 1.96 -5.42
C GLY A 7 -12.15 1.17 -6.52
N GLN A 8 -10.85 1.35 -6.71
CA GLN A 8 -10.07 0.60 -7.70
C GLN A 8 -9.10 -0.35 -7.00
N PRO A 9 -9.01 -1.59 -7.42
CA PRO A 9 -8.02 -2.50 -6.88
C PRO A 9 -6.63 -2.16 -7.41
N GLY A 10 -5.60 -2.45 -6.62
CA GLY A 10 -4.24 -2.28 -7.05
C GLY A 10 -3.69 -0.87 -6.85
N LEU A 11 -2.53 -0.65 -7.41
CA LEU A 11 -1.80 0.60 -7.28
C LEU A 11 -1.47 1.16 -8.66
N TYR A 12 -1.24 2.46 -8.71
CA TYR A 12 -1.01 3.17 -9.96
C TYR A 12 0.20 4.07 -9.85
N LYS A 13 0.87 4.25 -10.97
CA LYS A 13 2.00 5.17 -11.07
C LYS A 13 1.55 6.44 -11.75
N TYR A 14 1.88 7.59 -11.18
CA TYR A 14 1.57 8.89 -11.81
C TYR A 14 2.34 9.02 -13.11
N VAL A 15 1.64 9.38 -14.19
CA VAL A 15 2.24 9.56 -15.50
C VAL A 15 2.23 11.03 -15.88
N ALA A 16 1.04 11.65 -15.90
CA ALA A 16 0.91 13.04 -16.30
C ALA A 16 -0.43 13.59 -15.82
N GLN A 17 -0.51 14.91 -15.78
CA GLN A 17 -1.77 15.58 -15.49
C GLN A 17 -2.54 15.75 -16.78
N SER A 18 -3.86 15.55 -16.71
CA SER A 18 -4.75 15.74 -17.85
C SER A 18 -5.71 16.89 -17.57
N THR A 19 -6.48 17.29 -18.59
CA THR A 19 -7.44 18.37 -18.46
C THR A 19 -8.49 18.09 -17.40
N ASN A 20 -8.93 16.83 -17.30
CA ASN A 20 -10.03 16.44 -16.39
C ASN A 20 -9.59 15.54 -15.25
N GLY A 21 -8.29 15.44 -14.99
CA GLY A 21 -7.80 14.57 -13.93
C GLY A 21 -6.33 14.28 -14.07
N VAL A 22 -5.95 13.05 -13.81
CA VAL A 22 -4.57 12.60 -13.93
C VAL A 22 -4.50 11.31 -14.74
N ILE A 23 -3.44 11.18 -15.52
CA ILE A 23 -3.16 9.94 -16.24
C ILE A 23 -2.27 9.09 -15.36
N VAL A 24 -2.70 7.87 -15.11
CA VAL A 24 -1.99 6.93 -14.25
C VAL A 24 -1.78 5.62 -14.98
N GLU A 25 -0.75 4.89 -14.57
CA GLU A 25 -0.43 3.59 -15.15
C GLU A 25 -0.54 2.53 -14.07
N SER A 26 -1.32 1.48 -14.35
CA SER A 26 -1.53 0.39 -13.42
C SER A 26 -0.23 -0.40 -13.22
N LEU A 27 0.10 -0.71 -11.97
CA LEU A 27 1.25 -1.57 -11.67
C LEU A 27 0.94 -3.04 -11.92
N LEU A 28 -0.34 -3.39 -12.09
CA LEU A 28 -0.73 -4.77 -12.33
C LEU A 28 -0.53 -5.20 -13.78
N ASP A 29 -0.92 -4.34 -14.73
CA ASP A 29 -0.89 -4.71 -16.15
C ASP A 29 -0.23 -3.65 -17.04
N GLY A 30 0.22 -2.56 -16.49
CA GLY A 30 0.89 -1.50 -17.25
C GLY A 30 -0.04 -0.65 -18.10
N ARG A 31 -1.35 -0.81 -17.95
CA ARG A 31 -2.30 -0.02 -18.72
C ARG A 31 -2.44 1.38 -18.14
N ARG A 32 -2.56 2.34 -19.03
CA ARG A 32 -2.79 3.72 -18.63
C ARG A 32 -4.27 4.03 -18.63
N MET A 33 -4.68 4.84 -17.67
CA MET A 33 -6.05 5.30 -17.59
C MET A 33 -6.10 6.73 -17.07
N ASN A 34 -7.19 7.40 -17.35
CA ASN A 34 -7.42 8.75 -16.85
C ASN A 34 -8.26 8.66 -15.59
N ALA A 35 -7.68 9.05 -14.45
CA ALA A 35 -8.42 9.15 -13.21
C ALA A 35 -9.12 10.51 -13.19
N SER A 36 -10.44 10.47 -13.07
CA SER A 36 -11.26 11.69 -13.06
C SER A 36 -10.84 12.63 -11.94
N ALA A 37 -11.04 13.93 -12.15
CA ALA A 37 -10.81 14.93 -11.12
C ALA A 37 -11.65 14.67 -9.86
N ASN A 38 -12.76 13.94 -10.02
CA ASN A 38 -13.65 13.59 -8.89
C ASN A 38 -13.20 12.29 -8.19
N ALA A 39 -12.26 11.56 -8.76
CA ALA A 39 -11.76 10.33 -8.14
C ALA A 39 -10.95 10.67 -6.89
N LYS A 40 -11.13 9.87 -5.85
CA LYS A 40 -10.33 10.02 -4.64
C LYS A 40 -9.01 9.29 -4.83
N VAL A 41 -7.97 10.05 -5.05
CA VAL A 41 -6.62 9.55 -5.27
C VAL A 41 -5.77 9.91 -4.08
N SER A 42 -5.07 8.94 -3.52
CA SER A 42 -4.17 9.15 -2.38
C SER A 42 -2.77 8.69 -2.74
N ALA A 43 -1.78 9.51 -2.41
CA ALA A 43 -0.40 9.09 -2.54
C ALA A 43 -0.05 8.14 -1.40
N LEU A 44 0.64 7.04 -1.70
CA LEU A 44 1.03 6.11 -0.64
C LEU A 44 1.92 6.77 0.41
N SER A 45 2.67 7.78 0.02
CA SER A 45 3.51 8.53 0.96
C SER A 45 2.72 9.25 2.05
N GLU A 46 1.42 9.45 1.83
CA GLU A 46 0.56 10.15 2.79
C GLU A 46 -0.20 9.19 3.70
N ILE A 47 -0.08 7.90 3.48
CA ILE A 47 -0.81 6.89 4.25
C ILE A 47 0.06 6.38 5.39
N SER A 48 -0.54 6.25 6.56
CA SER A 48 0.14 5.68 7.71
C SER A 48 -0.77 4.66 8.40
N MET A 49 -0.16 3.85 9.25
CA MET A 49 -0.87 2.87 10.06
C MET A 49 -0.84 3.31 11.52
N PHE A 50 -1.90 3.00 12.24
CA PHE A 50 -2.00 3.36 13.64
C PHE A 50 -1.28 2.33 14.52
N THR A 51 -0.50 2.82 15.48
CA THR A 51 0.11 1.96 16.51
C THR A 51 -0.35 2.45 17.88
N GLU A 52 0.02 1.70 18.89
CA GLU A 52 -0.27 2.11 20.28
C GLU A 52 0.51 3.35 20.69
N GLY A 53 1.57 3.68 19.95
CA GLY A 53 2.34 4.91 20.12
C GLY A 53 2.11 5.84 18.95
N GLU A 54 3.18 6.21 18.27
CA GLU A 54 3.11 7.09 17.12
C GLU A 54 2.69 6.30 15.87
N ASP A 55 1.99 6.98 14.97
CA ASP A 55 1.64 6.37 13.69
C ASP A 55 2.91 6.05 12.90
N ILE A 56 2.87 4.97 12.14
CA ILE A 56 4.00 4.54 11.32
C ILE A 56 3.65 4.72 9.86
N ALA A 57 4.58 5.27 9.08
CA ALA A 57 4.37 5.44 7.64
C ALA A 57 4.19 4.08 6.96
N LEU A 58 3.31 4.03 5.96
CA LEU A 58 3.04 2.79 5.25
C LEU A 58 4.29 2.22 4.60
N ALA A 59 5.18 3.09 4.11
CA ALA A 59 6.46 2.65 3.54
C ALA A 59 7.30 1.88 4.54
N ASP A 60 7.28 2.30 5.81
CA ASP A 60 8.01 1.59 6.87
C ASP A 60 7.38 0.24 7.16
N VAL A 61 6.06 0.14 7.09
CA VAL A 61 5.36 -1.13 7.25
C VAL A 61 5.77 -2.08 6.12
N PHE A 62 5.81 -1.59 4.88
CA PHE A 62 6.25 -2.40 3.74
C PHE A 62 7.69 -2.88 3.91
N THR A 63 8.57 -2.02 4.41
CA THR A 63 9.96 -2.40 4.68
C THR A 63 10.04 -3.53 5.69
N LYS A 64 9.22 -3.46 6.74
CA LYS A 64 9.16 -4.52 7.75
C LYS A 64 8.64 -5.84 7.15
N ILE A 65 7.62 -5.76 6.29
CA ILE A 65 7.08 -6.94 5.62
C ILE A 65 8.15 -7.55 4.70
N TYR A 66 8.85 -6.73 3.97
CA TYR A 66 9.91 -7.18 3.07
C TYR A 66 11.02 -7.92 3.84
N ALA A 67 11.43 -7.37 4.97
CA ALA A 67 12.43 -8.02 5.82
C ALA A 67 11.90 -9.34 6.38
N HIS A 68 10.63 -9.38 6.76
CA HIS A 68 10.01 -10.58 7.33
C HIS A 68 9.87 -11.70 6.31
N THR A 69 9.52 -11.36 5.07
CA THR A 69 9.29 -12.34 4.00
C THR A 69 10.56 -12.71 3.24
N GLY A 70 11.65 -11.99 3.48
CA GLY A 70 12.87 -12.19 2.71
C GLY A 70 12.77 -11.71 1.28
N GLY A 71 11.97 -10.69 1.04
CA GLY A 71 11.80 -10.12 -0.29
C GLY A 71 10.75 -10.80 -1.14
N LYS A 72 9.96 -11.70 -0.53
CA LYS A 72 8.89 -12.42 -1.22
C LYS A 72 7.54 -11.77 -0.95
N GLU A 73 6.51 -12.25 -1.65
CA GLU A 73 5.15 -11.79 -1.40
C GLU A 73 4.70 -12.19 0.00
N ALA A 74 3.85 -11.36 0.57
CA ALA A 74 3.25 -11.63 1.87
C ALA A 74 2.01 -12.52 1.72
N ILE A 75 1.35 -12.75 2.84
CA ILE A 75 0.09 -13.50 2.88
C ILE A 75 -0.94 -12.87 1.92
N SER A 76 -1.75 -13.72 1.28
CA SER A 76 -2.79 -13.23 0.40
C SER A 76 -3.85 -12.45 1.20
N PRO A 77 -4.31 -11.30 0.67
CA PRO A 77 -5.39 -10.56 1.34
C PRO A 77 -6.71 -11.32 1.37
N LYS A 78 -6.81 -12.42 0.64
CA LYS A 78 -8.02 -13.27 0.64
C LYS A 78 -8.03 -14.30 1.74
N GLU A 79 -6.97 -14.41 2.52
CA GLU A 79 -6.92 -15.35 3.63
C GLU A 79 -7.89 -14.96 4.75
N ALA A 80 -8.13 -15.92 5.66
CA ALA A 80 -9.05 -15.70 6.77
C ALA A 80 -8.60 -14.54 7.66
N PRO A 81 -9.54 -13.80 8.27
CA PRO A 81 -9.19 -12.66 9.12
C PRO A 81 -8.20 -13.01 10.23
N GLU A 82 -8.30 -14.17 10.85
CA GLU A 82 -7.38 -14.58 11.91
C GLU A 82 -5.95 -14.70 11.40
N LYS A 83 -5.78 -15.19 10.17
CA LYS A 83 -4.47 -15.33 9.56
C LYS A 83 -3.88 -13.98 9.21
N LEU A 84 -4.72 -13.07 8.73
CA LEU A 84 -4.28 -11.71 8.43
C LEU A 84 -3.82 -10.98 9.68
N LYS A 85 -4.58 -11.10 10.76
CA LYS A 85 -4.22 -10.48 12.03
C LYS A 85 -2.91 -11.05 12.58
N ALA A 86 -2.74 -12.36 12.51
CA ALA A 86 -1.53 -13.01 12.97
C ALA A 86 -0.31 -12.56 12.17
N ALA A 87 -0.43 -12.53 10.85
CA ALA A 87 0.66 -12.10 9.98
C ALA A 87 1.00 -10.63 10.21
N PHE A 88 -0.02 -9.80 10.37
CA PHE A 88 0.20 -8.37 10.62
C PHE A 88 0.88 -8.13 11.94
N ALA A 89 0.49 -8.87 12.97
CA ALA A 89 1.09 -8.76 14.30
C ALA A 89 2.56 -9.20 14.32
N GLU A 90 2.93 -10.12 13.45
CA GLU A 90 4.33 -10.54 13.32
C GLU A 90 5.20 -9.41 12.76
N VAL A 91 4.62 -8.60 11.88
CA VAL A 91 5.33 -7.49 11.24
C VAL A 91 5.27 -6.23 12.12
N LEU A 92 4.13 -5.96 12.71
CA LEU A 92 3.90 -4.75 13.50
C LEU A 92 3.19 -5.12 14.79
N PRO A 93 3.91 -5.69 15.78
CA PRO A 93 3.27 -6.15 17.02
C PRO A 93 2.58 -5.05 17.80
N GLU A 94 3.00 -3.81 17.64
CA GLU A 94 2.43 -2.66 18.37
C GLU A 94 1.28 -1.99 17.63
N TYR A 95 0.71 -2.62 16.57
CA TYR A 95 -0.40 -1.98 15.87
C TYR A 95 -1.60 -1.78 16.79
N ASP A 96 -2.33 -0.70 16.58
CA ASP A 96 -3.48 -0.35 17.40
C ASP A 96 -4.66 -1.24 17.02
N ARG A 97 -5.03 -2.14 17.91
CA ARG A 97 -6.05 -3.15 17.63
C ARG A 97 -7.45 -2.57 17.53
N ASP A 98 -7.64 -1.37 18.04
CA ASP A 98 -8.93 -0.69 17.97
C ASP A 98 -9.11 0.10 16.69
N ARG A 99 -8.01 0.64 16.14
CA ARG A 99 -8.07 1.52 14.97
C ARG A 99 -7.65 0.85 13.67
N VAL A 100 -6.84 -0.22 13.73
CA VAL A 100 -6.44 -0.97 12.54
C VAL A 100 -7.39 -2.15 12.36
N HIS A 101 -8.15 -2.11 11.28
CA HIS A 101 -9.15 -3.13 10.99
C HIS A 101 -8.61 -4.16 9.99
N VAL A 102 -9.30 -5.30 9.87
CA VAL A 102 -8.93 -6.34 8.91
C VAL A 102 -8.91 -5.77 7.48
N SER A 103 -9.84 -4.87 7.15
CA SER A 103 -9.85 -4.23 5.83
C SER A 103 -8.57 -3.45 5.56
N ASP A 104 -7.99 -2.82 6.59
CA ASP A 104 -6.73 -2.10 6.45
C ASP A 104 -5.57 -3.06 6.21
N MET A 105 -5.59 -4.20 6.92
CA MET A 105 -4.57 -5.24 6.74
C MET A 105 -4.63 -5.82 5.33
N LYS A 106 -5.83 -6.06 4.82
CA LYS A 106 -6.03 -6.56 3.46
C LYS A 106 -5.43 -5.60 2.43
N LYS A 107 -5.69 -4.31 2.57
CA LYS A 107 -5.14 -3.30 1.68
C LYS A 107 -3.61 -3.27 1.76
N CYS A 108 -3.08 -3.31 2.97
CA CYS A 108 -1.63 -3.28 3.20
C CYS A 108 -0.94 -4.45 2.49
N PHE A 109 -1.41 -5.66 2.71
CA PHE A 109 -0.81 -6.84 2.09
C PHE A 109 -1.02 -6.86 0.57
N ALA A 110 -2.20 -6.46 0.10
CA ALA A 110 -2.47 -6.40 -1.34
C ALA A 110 -1.52 -5.42 -2.02
N TRP A 111 -1.36 -4.23 -1.47
CA TRP A 111 -0.46 -3.22 -2.04
C TRP A 111 0.99 -3.67 -1.98
N TYR A 112 1.40 -4.25 -0.85
CA TYR A 112 2.76 -4.78 -0.72
C TYR A 112 3.05 -5.83 -1.80
N ASN A 113 2.14 -6.77 -1.98
CA ASN A 113 2.31 -7.84 -2.97
C ASN A 113 2.40 -7.28 -4.39
N ILE A 114 1.60 -6.26 -4.70
CA ILE A 114 1.66 -5.61 -6.00
C ILE A 114 3.02 -4.95 -6.22
N LEU A 115 3.54 -4.26 -5.21
CA LEU A 115 4.83 -3.60 -5.31
C LEU A 115 5.96 -4.61 -5.53
N VAL A 116 5.94 -5.71 -4.80
CA VAL A 116 6.95 -6.76 -4.95
C VAL A 116 6.88 -7.38 -6.35
N ARG A 117 5.68 -7.64 -6.86
CA ARG A 117 5.52 -8.18 -8.22
C ARG A 117 6.03 -7.21 -9.28
N ALA A 118 5.89 -5.92 -9.02
CA ALA A 118 6.37 -4.88 -9.93
C ALA A 118 7.88 -4.67 -9.85
N GLY A 119 8.57 -5.39 -8.96
CA GLY A 119 10.01 -5.34 -8.85
C GLY A 119 10.56 -4.34 -7.83
N PHE A 120 9.70 -3.81 -6.98
CA PHE A 120 10.15 -2.87 -5.95
C PHE A 120 10.91 -3.60 -4.85
N THR A 121 12.10 -3.12 -4.55
CA THR A 121 12.93 -3.67 -3.47
C THR A 121 13.10 -2.68 -2.33
N GLU A 122 12.76 -1.42 -2.55
CA GLU A 122 12.80 -0.38 -1.54
C GLU A 122 11.45 0.32 -1.51
N PHE A 123 11.02 0.67 -0.32
CA PHE A 123 9.70 1.25 -0.12
C PHE A 123 9.76 2.71 0.37
N LYS A 124 10.88 3.38 0.11
CA LYS A 124 10.99 4.81 0.36
C LYS A 124 10.15 5.56 -0.66
N LEU A 125 9.18 6.29 -0.17
CA LEU A 125 8.31 7.09 -1.02
C LEU A 125 8.90 8.50 -1.16
N PRO A 126 8.59 9.22 -2.23
CA PRO A 126 9.24 10.51 -2.50
C PRO A 126 9.25 11.48 -1.33
N SER A 127 8.19 11.52 -0.55
CA SER A 127 8.11 12.42 0.60
C SER A 127 9.08 12.06 1.73
N GLU A 128 9.63 10.85 1.72
CA GLU A 128 10.53 10.36 2.75
C GLU A 128 11.99 10.36 2.31
N ALA A 129 12.23 10.60 1.03
CA ALA A 129 13.57 10.60 0.48
C ALA A 129 14.35 11.86 0.81
N GLU A 130 13.72 12.82 1.43
CA GLU A 130 14.32 14.10 1.79
C GLU A 130 14.95 14.09 3.17
#